data_4949bb3f88477c9b4f031a1e3c9183df
#
_entry.id   4949bb3f88477c9b4f031a1e3c9183df
#
_cell.length_a   1.000
_cell.length_b   1.000
_cell.length_c   1.000
_cell.angle_alpha   90.00
_cell.angle_beta   90.00
_cell.angle_gamma   90.00
#
_symmetry.space_group_name_H-M   'P 1'
#
loop_
_entity.id
_entity.type
_entity.pdbx_description
1 polymer ?
#
loop_
_entity_poly.entity_id
_entity_poly.type
_entity_poly.pdbx_seq_one_letter_code
_entity_poly.pdbx_strand_id
1 'polypeptide(L)'
;MKIYKNRQKTTEICTVDEWFKNCPPANPKKQWVDKRSALEMAKFWTNSQKQSDFQSFLQKVKKDMTFDYALPEIATKFDNYRNPRKNDLCLYASDNKEKIFVSIEGKADEQFGNNYVYTEWIESLLEKRVKSESKKMDRIIELYNRFDNKAEFLELRYQLTYWLAGAIEEAIRNKIKTVFLIVQEFHSNKTINQKITLNASDFDYFVRFISNGCYENVSNNEILGPINNQYTKEIDLYVG
;
A
#
# COMPACT_ATOMS: atom_id res chain seq x y z
N MET A 1 2.85 1.82 20.12
CA MET A 1 2.96 0.57 19.32
C MET A 1 4.42 0.22 19.09
N LYS A 2 4.77 -1.07 18.94
CA LYS A 2 6.13 -1.52 18.62
C LYS A 2 6.29 -1.73 17.10
N ILE A 3 7.48 -1.42 16.59
CA ILE A 3 7.85 -1.65 15.20
C ILE A 3 8.93 -2.71 15.15
N TYR A 4 8.81 -3.69 14.27
CA TYR A 4 9.76 -4.80 14.16
C TYR A 4 10.29 -4.92 12.73
N LYS A 5 11.54 -5.36 12.59
CA LYS A 5 12.21 -5.58 11.31
C LYS A 5 11.50 -6.62 10.43
N ASN A 6 10.91 -7.65 11.03
CA ASN A 6 10.39 -8.82 10.32
C ASN A 6 9.23 -9.48 11.08
N ARG A 7 8.56 -10.44 10.40
CA ARG A 7 7.43 -11.19 10.97
C ARG A 7 7.78 -12.00 12.22
N GLN A 8 9.04 -12.41 12.38
CA GLN A 8 9.53 -13.11 13.56
C GLN A 8 9.75 -12.19 14.77
N LYS A 9 9.60 -10.88 14.59
CA LYS A 9 9.76 -9.83 15.63
C LYS A 9 11.11 -9.90 16.36
N THR A 10 12.17 -10.25 15.62
CA THR A 10 13.51 -10.48 16.19
C THR A 10 14.23 -9.20 16.57
N THR A 11 13.90 -8.08 15.94
CA THR A 11 14.56 -6.79 16.17
C THR A 11 13.50 -5.70 16.22
N GLU A 12 13.40 -5.01 17.36
CA GLU A 12 12.57 -3.82 17.52
C GLU A 12 13.27 -2.61 16.92
N ILE A 13 12.49 -1.71 16.33
CA ILE A 13 12.93 -0.46 15.71
C ILE A 13 12.31 0.69 16.51
N CYS A 14 13.15 1.47 17.20
CA CYS A 14 12.71 2.57 18.06
C CYS A 14 13.06 3.93 17.48
N THR A 15 14.07 4.00 16.60
CA THR A 15 14.60 5.25 16.06
C THR A 15 14.67 5.25 14.53
N VAL A 16 14.78 6.44 13.94
CA VAL A 16 14.97 6.62 12.50
C VAL A 16 16.23 5.93 12.00
N ASP A 17 17.33 5.99 12.79
CA ASP A 17 18.60 5.35 12.45
C ASP A 17 18.49 3.82 12.48
N GLU A 18 17.76 3.27 13.45
CA GLU A 18 17.48 1.84 13.51
C GLU A 18 16.58 1.39 12.36
N TRP A 19 15.61 2.23 11.94
CA TRP A 19 14.81 1.96 10.76
C TRP A 19 15.70 1.86 9.52
N PHE A 20 16.57 2.83 9.28
CA PHE A 20 17.51 2.79 8.17
C PHE A 20 18.41 1.56 8.20
N LYS A 21 18.99 1.26 9.37
CA LYS A 21 19.88 0.09 9.54
C LYS A 21 19.20 -1.24 9.25
N ASN A 22 17.93 -1.38 9.63
CA ASN A 22 17.21 -2.66 9.56
C ASN A 22 16.33 -2.82 8.32
N CYS A 23 15.79 -1.73 7.80
CA CYS A 23 14.85 -1.69 6.67
C CYS A 23 15.22 -0.56 5.69
N PRO A 24 16.43 -0.56 5.11
CA PRO A 24 16.81 0.49 4.17
C PRO A 24 15.97 0.40 2.89
N PRO A 25 15.61 1.54 2.27
CA PRO A 25 14.96 1.54 0.98
C PRO A 25 15.89 1.00 -0.11
N ALA A 26 15.31 0.61 -1.24
CA ALA A 26 16.05 0.00 -2.36
C ALA A 26 17.16 0.90 -2.92
N ASN A 27 16.97 2.21 -2.91
CA ASN A 27 17.98 3.19 -3.32
C ASN A 27 18.15 4.27 -2.25
N PRO A 28 18.99 4.02 -1.20
CA PRO A 28 19.15 4.94 -0.09
C PRO A 28 19.58 6.36 -0.50
N LYS A 29 20.46 6.48 -1.49
CA LYS A 29 20.95 7.80 -1.95
C LYS A 29 19.84 8.70 -2.51
N LYS A 30 18.78 8.11 -3.05
CA LYS A 30 17.64 8.84 -3.64
C LYS A 30 16.43 8.89 -2.73
N GLN A 31 16.20 7.85 -1.93
CA GLN A 31 14.97 7.66 -1.17
C GLN A 31 15.12 8.02 0.32
N TRP A 32 16.34 7.87 0.90
CA TRP A 32 16.59 8.24 2.29
C TRP A 32 17.13 9.67 2.37
N VAL A 33 16.33 10.59 1.89
CA VAL A 33 16.66 12.02 1.83
C VAL A 33 15.49 12.79 2.42
N ASP A 34 15.76 13.91 3.06
CA ASP A 34 14.73 14.77 3.64
C ASP A 34 13.62 15.10 2.63
N LYS A 35 12.36 14.99 3.08
CA LYS A 35 11.15 15.20 2.28
C LYS A 35 10.90 14.13 1.19
N ARG A 36 11.43 12.94 1.39
CA ARG A 36 11.08 11.74 0.62
C ARG A 36 10.31 10.76 1.50
N SER A 37 9.38 10.02 0.91
CA SER A 37 8.44 9.16 1.64
C SER A 37 9.12 8.19 2.60
N ALA A 38 10.20 7.51 2.20
CA ALA A 38 10.89 6.54 3.04
C ALA A 38 11.42 7.13 4.36
N LEU A 39 12.05 8.31 4.30
CA LEU A 39 12.55 8.99 5.50
C LEU A 39 11.41 9.60 6.32
N GLU A 40 10.43 10.20 5.67
CA GLU A 40 9.28 10.80 6.36
C GLU A 40 8.41 9.74 7.05
N MET A 41 8.24 8.56 6.44
CA MET A 41 7.63 7.39 7.08
C MET A 41 8.36 6.98 8.35
N ALA A 42 9.68 6.86 8.30
CA ALA A 42 10.48 6.52 9.48
C ALA A 42 10.34 7.57 10.59
N LYS A 43 10.43 8.86 10.27
CA LYS A 43 10.23 9.98 11.23
C LYS A 43 8.81 9.97 11.84
N PHE A 44 7.81 9.67 11.04
CA PHE A 44 6.42 9.60 11.49
C PHE A 44 6.20 8.43 12.44
N TRP A 45 6.58 7.23 11.99
CA TRP A 45 6.24 6.00 12.71
C TRP A 45 7.14 5.69 13.91
N THR A 46 8.31 6.31 14.04
CA THR A 46 9.12 6.25 15.26
C THR A 46 8.68 7.29 16.32
N ASN A 47 7.67 8.11 16.03
CA ASN A 47 7.11 9.09 16.95
C ASN A 47 5.79 8.59 17.55
N SER A 48 5.77 8.40 18.88
CA SER A 48 4.61 7.82 19.59
C SER A 48 3.36 8.69 19.52
N GLN A 49 3.49 10.03 19.51
CA GLN A 49 2.34 10.93 19.39
C GLN A 49 1.70 10.79 18.01
N LYS A 50 2.50 10.79 16.95
CA LYS A 50 1.99 10.62 15.58
C LYS A 50 1.32 9.25 15.37
N GLN A 51 1.85 8.20 15.99
CA GLN A 51 1.18 6.88 16.00
C GLN A 51 -0.20 6.96 16.67
N SER A 52 -0.31 7.66 17.81
CA SER A 52 -1.58 7.84 18.53
C SER A 52 -2.58 8.66 17.72
N ASP A 53 -2.12 9.73 17.06
CA ASP A 53 -2.97 10.57 16.19
C ASP A 53 -3.52 9.75 15.01
N PHE A 54 -2.68 8.91 14.40
CA PHE A 54 -3.10 8.04 13.31
C PHE A 54 -4.05 6.93 13.78
N GLN A 55 -3.83 6.37 14.97
CA GLN A 55 -4.79 5.44 15.56
C GLN A 55 -6.15 6.09 15.76
N SER A 56 -6.18 7.31 16.31
CA SER A 56 -7.41 8.08 16.49
C SER A 56 -8.11 8.39 15.15
N PHE A 57 -7.36 8.59 14.08
CA PHE A 57 -7.91 8.73 12.74
C PHE A 57 -8.65 7.47 12.29
N LEU A 58 -8.04 6.28 12.42
CA LEU A 58 -8.67 5.01 12.04
C LEU A 58 -9.84 4.64 12.97
N GLN A 59 -9.81 5.07 14.23
CA GLN A 59 -10.88 4.85 15.20
C GLN A 59 -12.19 5.58 14.84
N LYS A 60 -12.18 6.53 13.90
CA LYS A 60 -13.40 7.10 13.33
C LYS A 60 -14.27 6.04 12.64
N VAL A 61 -13.65 4.97 12.13
CA VAL A 61 -14.33 3.87 11.43
C VAL A 61 -14.41 2.62 12.31
N LYS A 62 -13.32 2.24 12.97
CA LYS A 62 -13.26 1.10 13.90
C LYS A 62 -12.94 1.60 15.31
N LYS A 63 -13.98 1.98 16.05
CA LYS A 63 -13.93 2.74 17.30
C LYS A 63 -12.97 2.20 18.36
N ASP A 64 -12.88 0.88 18.51
CA ASP A 64 -12.08 0.23 19.55
C ASP A 64 -10.74 -0.30 19.03
N MET A 65 -10.32 0.13 17.82
CA MET A 65 -9.07 -0.30 17.21
C MET A 65 -7.86 0.11 18.05
N THR A 66 -6.98 -0.84 18.30
CA THR A 66 -5.68 -0.63 18.94
C THR A 66 -4.56 -1.21 18.07
N PHE A 67 -3.43 -0.53 18.02
CA PHE A 67 -2.28 -0.98 17.25
C PHE A 67 -1.45 -1.99 18.04
N ASP A 68 -1.29 -3.19 17.47
CA ASP A 68 -0.49 -4.25 18.08
C ASP A 68 1.00 -4.07 17.76
N TYR A 69 1.34 -4.05 16.46
CA TYR A 69 2.70 -3.85 15.98
C TYR A 69 2.72 -3.46 14.49
N ALA A 70 3.87 -2.98 14.02
CA ALA A 70 4.09 -2.68 12.61
C ALA A 70 5.39 -3.30 12.07
N LEU A 71 5.41 -3.52 10.75
CA LEU A 71 6.51 -4.12 10.00
C LEU A 71 6.78 -3.29 8.74
N PRO A 72 7.91 -2.55 8.66
CA PRO A 72 8.30 -1.82 7.45
C PRO A 72 8.82 -2.74 6.35
N GLU A 73 8.66 -2.34 5.11
CA GLU A 73 9.27 -2.97 3.93
C GLU A 73 9.00 -4.49 3.80
N ILE A 74 7.87 -4.96 4.30
CA ILE A 74 7.54 -6.38 4.28
C ILE A 74 7.14 -6.82 2.89
N ALA A 75 7.88 -7.82 2.39
CA ALA A 75 7.59 -8.47 1.13
C ALA A 75 6.41 -9.45 1.25
N THR A 76 5.39 -9.27 0.43
CA THR A 76 4.27 -10.19 0.29
C THR A 76 4.24 -10.76 -1.12
N LYS A 77 4.24 -12.08 -1.20
CA LYS A 77 4.20 -12.82 -2.45
C LYS A 77 2.77 -13.27 -2.71
N PHE A 78 2.15 -12.76 -3.74
CA PHE A 78 0.79 -13.11 -4.17
C PHE A 78 0.76 -13.84 -5.53
N ASP A 79 1.91 -14.00 -6.17
CA ASP A 79 2.09 -14.65 -7.46
C ASP A 79 3.46 -15.34 -7.57
N ASN A 80 3.78 -15.84 -8.76
CA ASN A 80 5.06 -16.48 -9.06
C ASN A 80 6.15 -15.53 -9.59
N TYR A 81 5.90 -14.21 -9.57
CA TYR A 81 6.88 -13.23 -10.00
C TYR A 81 8.07 -13.17 -9.02
N ARG A 82 9.28 -12.97 -9.56
CA ARG A 82 10.52 -12.99 -8.79
C ARG A 82 10.59 -11.92 -7.70
N ASN A 83 10.03 -10.73 -7.99
CA ASN A 83 10.06 -9.60 -7.08
C ASN A 83 8.71 -9.49 -6.36
N PRO A 84 8.62 -9.91 -5.09
CA PRO A 84 7.39 -9.78 -4.32
C PRO A 84 7.04 -8.30 -4.10
N ARG A 85 5.76 -8.01 -3.85
CA ARG A 85 5.36 -6.67 -3.41
C ARG A 85 5.97 -6.39 -2.03
N LYS A 86 6.61 -5.25 -1.90
CA LYS A 86 6.96 -4.67 -0.61
C LYS A 86 5.91 -3.60 -0.26
N ASN A 87 5.34 -3.70 0.92
CA ASN A 87 4.51 -2.65 1.49
C ASN A 87 5.42 -1.72 2.29
N ASP A 88 5.23 -0.41 2.16
CA ASP A 88 6.06 0.56 2.89
C ASP A 88 5.90 0.36 4.40
N LEU A 89 4.66 0.14 4.86
CA LEU A 89 4.38 -0.30 6.22
C LEU A 89 3.17 -1.24 6.27
N CYS A 90 3.35 -2.37 6.92
CA CYS A 90 2.29 -3.28 7.34
C CYS A 90 2.02 -3.07 8.82
N LEU A 91 0.84 -2.58 9.17
CA LEU A 91 0.42 -2.41 10.55
C LEU A 91 -0.63 -3.45 10.89
N TYR A 92 -0.44 -4.12 12.00
CA TYR A 92 -1.38 -5.07 12.58
C TYR A 92 -2.04 -4.44 13.79
N ALA A 93 -3.34 -4.54 13.81
CA ALA A 93 -4.19 -3.97 14.85
C ALA A 93 -5.26 -4.99 15.23
N SER A 94 -5.94 -4.71 16.30
CA SER A 94 -7.09 -5.49 16.76
C SER A 94 -8.13 -4.57 17.39
N ASP A 95 -9.37 -5.01 17.39
CA ASP A 95 -10.42 -4.49 18.23
C ASP A 95 -10.97 -5.61 19.14
N ASN A 96 -12.05 -5.35 19.86
CA ASN A 96 -12.66 -6.33 20.77
C ASN A 96 -13.24 -7.57 20.06
N LYS A 97 -13.29 -7.59 18.71
CA LYS A 97 -13.97 -8.63 17.92
C LYS A 97 -13.04 -9.34 16.95
N GLU A 98 -12.10 -8.62 16.35
CA GLU A 98 -11.34 -9.15 15.23
C GLU A 98 -9.91 -8.56 15.12
N LYS A 99 -9.08 -9.23 14.32
CA LYS A 99 -7.79 -8.70 13.88
C LYS A 99 -8.00 -7.83 12.66
N ILE A 100 -7.22 -6.76 12.56
CA ILE A 100 -7.29 -5.76 11.51
C ILE A 100 -5.89 -5.61 10.89
N PHE A 101 -5.83 -5.52 9.57
CA PHE A 101 -4.61 -5.27 8.84
C PHE A 101 -4.69 -3.90 8.16
N VAL A 102 -3.65 -3.09 8.31
CA VAL A 102 -3.54 -1.80 7.64
C VAL A 102 -2.28 -1.80 6.79
N SER A 103 -2.45 -1.72 5.48
CA SER A 103 -1.36 -1.53 4.53
C SER A 103 -1.23 -0.05 4.21
N ILE A 104 -0.06 0.51 4.47
CA ILE A 104 0.21 1.93 4.27
C ILE A 104 1.21 2.09 3.13
N GLU A 105 0.87 2.96 2.19
CA GLU A 105 1.72 3.42 1.10
C GLU A 105 2.10 4.88 1.36
N GLY A 106 3.38 5.16 1.55
CA GLY A 106 3.89 6.51 1.80
C GLY A 106 4.14 7.26 0.50
N LYS A 107 3.71 8.51 0.41
CA LYS A 107 3.99 9.42 -0.71
C LYS A 107 4.47 10.78 -0.19
N ALA A 108 5.42 11.39 -0.88
CA ALA A 108 5.90 12.74 -0.59
C ALA A 108 5.99 13.58 -1.85
N ASP A 109 6.93 13.26 -2.75
CA ASP A 109 7.17 13.95 -4.03
C ASP A 109 7.29 12.93 -5.18
N GLU A 110 6.62 11.80 -5.05
CA GLU A 110 6.57 10.73 -6.04
C GLU A 110 5.13 10.33 -6.40
N GLN A 111 4.96 9.87 -7.61
CA GLN A 111 3.70 9.32 -8.14
C GLN A 111 3.53 7.85 -7.73
N PHE A 112 2.33 7.28 -7.96
CA PHE A 112 2.08 5.84 -7.87
C PHE A 112 2.76 5.07 -9.02
N GLY A 113 4.09 4.97 -8.94
CA GLY A 113 4.91 4.40 -10.00
C GLY A 113 4.91 5.23 -11.28
N ASN A 114 5.59 4.74 -12.30
CA ASN A 114 5.69 5.44 -13.59
C ASN A 114 4.62 4.98 -14.59
N ASN A 115 4.14 3.73 -14.44
CA ASN A 115 3.36 3.06 -15.47
C ASN A 115 1.91 2.80 -15.06
N TYR A 116 1.01 2.97 -16.00
CA TYR A 116 -0.31 2.36 -15.99
C TYR A 116 -0.22 0.87 -16.34
N VAL A 117 -1.25 0.11 -16.06
CA VAL A 117 -1.26 -1.34 -16.34
C VAL A 117 -1.03 -1.63 -17.82
N TYR A 118 -1.66 -0.89 -18.73
CA TYR A 118 -1.48 -1.09 -20.17
C TYR A 118 -0.03 -0.81 -20.62
N THR A 119 0.63 0.21 -20.07
CA THR A 119 2.02 0.53 -20.39
C THR A 119 2.94 -0.58 -19.90
N GLU A 120 2.74 -1.02 -18.67
CA GLU A 120 3.48 -2.11 -18.06
C GLU A 120 3.32 -3.42 -18.84
N TRP A 121 2.10 -3.66 -19.36
CA TRP A 121 1.83 -4.82 -20.20
C TRP A 121 2.62 -4.76 -21.51
N ILE A 122 2.59 -3.63 -22.22
CA ILE A 122 3.35 -3.45 -23.47
C ILE A 122 4.85 -3.64 -23.23
N GLU A 123 5.41 -3.02 -22.19
CA GLU A 123 6.81 -3.20 -21.80
C GLU A 123 7.14 -4.66 -21.51
N SER A 124 6.25 -5.39 -20.82
CA SER A 124 6.44 -6.81 -20.50
C SER A 124 6.47 -7.70 -21.73
N LEU A 125 5.67 -7.37 -22.77
CA LEU A 125 5.71 -8.06 -24.06
C LEU A 125 7.03 -7.86 -24.78
N LEU A 126 7.59 -6.65 -24.74
CA LEU A 126 8.89 -6.34 -25.32
C LEU A 126 10.02 -7.04 -24.56
N GLU A 127 9.98 -7.04 -23.23
CA GLU A 127 10.93 -7.76 -22.38
C GLU A 127 10.91 -9.28 -22.65
N LYS A 128 9.72 -9.87 -22.84
CA LYS A 128 9.59 -11.32 -23.12
C LYS A 128 10.23 -11.73 -24.43
N ARG A 129 10.25 -10.83 -25.43
CA ARG A 129 11.00 -11.06 -26.70
C ARG A 129 12.51 -11.14 -26.51
N VAL A 130 13.03 -10.43 -25.48
CA VAL A 130 14.47 -10.33 -25.21
C VAL A 130 14.90 -11.32 -24.13
N LYS A 131 14.02 -11.57 -23.13
CA LYS A 131 14.27 -12.44 -21.97
C LYS A 131 13.08 -13.39 -21.79
N SER A 132 13.21 -14.61 -22.27
CA SER A 132 12.15 -15.65 -22.22
C SER A 132 11.65 -15.97 -20.79
N GLU A 133 12.35 -15.56 -19.75
CA GLU A 133 12.04 -15.89 -18.34
C GLU A 133 11.27 -14.80 -17.58
N SER A 134 10.89 -13.67 -18.22
CA SER A 134 10.14 -12.61 -17.53
C SER A 134 8.72 -13.07 -17.21
N LYS A 135 8.39 -13.18 -15.92
CA LYS A 135 7.05 -13.50 -15.43
C LYS A 135 6.21 -12.25 -15.12
N LYS A 136 6.64 -11.07 -15.56
CA LYS A 136 5.95 -9.81 -15.33
C LYS A 136 4.58 -9.80 -16.01
N MET A 137 4.52 -10.33 -17.24
CA MET A 137 3.26 -10.48 -17.98
C MET A 137 2.30 -11.42 -17.26
N ASP A 138 2.79 -12.53 -16.71
CA ASP A 138 1.96 -13.49 -15.97
C ASP A 138 1.31 -12.82 -14.75
N ARG A 139 2.05 -11.96 -14.04
CA ARG A 139 1.52 -11.14 -12.94
C ARG A 139 0.38 -10.23 -13.40
N ILE A 140 0.55 -9.53 -14.52
CA ILE A 140 -0.48 -8.62 -15.03
C ILE A 140 -1.73 -9.39 -15.42
N ILE A 141 -1.57 -10.55 -16.08
CA ILE A 141 -2.69 -11.43 -16.46
C ILE A 141 -3.39 -11.95 -15.19
N GLU A 142 -2.65 -12.35 -14.18
CA GLU A 142 -3.22 -12.81 -12.91
C GLU A 142 -4.04 -11.71 -12.23
N LEU A 143 -3.51 -10.48 -12.15
CA LEU A 143 -4.24 -9.33 -11.63
C LEU A 143 -5.48 -9.02 -12.46
N TYR A 144 -5.35 -9.00 -13.80
CA TYR A 144 -6.45 -8.76 -14.72
C TYR A 144 -7.60 -9.76 -14.54
N ASN A 145 -7.29 -11.05 -14.30
CA ASN A 145 -8.31 -12.08 -14.13
C ASN A 145 -9.06 -12.01 -12.78
N ARG A 146 -8.55 -11.21 -11.83
CA ARG A 146 -9.18 -11.03 -10.52
C ARG A 146 -10.31 -10.00 -10.53
N PHE A 147 -10.41 -9.17 -11.56
CA PHE A 147 -11.40 -8.10 -11.66
C PHE A 147 -12.39 -8.34 -12.80
N ASP A 148 -13.65 -7.90 -12.61
CA ASP A 148 -14.71 -8.05 -13.59
C ASP A 148 -14.64 -7.01 -14.71
N ASN A 149 -14.40 -5.73 -14.34
CA ASN A 149 -14.30 -4.64 -15.32
C ASN A 149 -12.88 -4.52 -15.90
N LYS A 150 -12.66 -5.30 -16.95
CA LYS A 150 -11.33 -5.50 -17.54
C LYS A 150 -10.83 -4.32 -18.38
N ALA A 151 -11.71 -3.52 -18.94
CA ALA A 151 -11.31 -2.36 -19.74
C ALA A 151 -10.71 -1.26 -18.85
N GLU A 152 -11.40 -0.89 -17.79
CA GLU A 152 -10.93 0.12 -16.85
C GLU A 152 -9.68 -0.33 -16.08
N PHE A 153 -9.51 -1.64 -15.84
CA PHE A 153 -8.32 -2.19 -15.20
C PHE A 153 -7.02 -1.77 -15.88
N LEU A 154 -7.01 -1.71 -17.21
CA LEU A 154 -5.82 -1.33 -17.98
C LEU A 154 -5.38 0.13 -17.77
N GLU A 155 -6.29 0.99 -17.35
CA GLU A 155 -6.07 2.41 -17.10
C GLU A 155 -5.61 2.72 -15.67
N LEU A 156 -5.59 1.73 -14.79
CA LEU A 156 -5.13 1.90 -13.41
C LEU A 156 -3.61 2.07 -13.35
N ARG A 157 -3.14 2.79 -12.33
CA ARG A 157 -1.73 2.75 -11.96
C ARG A 157 -1.35 1.34 -11.53
N TYR A 158 -0.35 0.77 -12.18
CA TYR A 158 0.10 -0.59 -11.90
C TYR A 158 0.49 -0.78 -10.43
N GLN A 159 1.08 0.23 -9.80
CA GLN A 159 1.44 0.17 -8.39
C GLN A 159 0.22 -0.07 -7.48
N LEU A 160 -0.90 0.59 -7.73
CA LEU A 160 -2.11 0.45 -6.93
C LEU A 160 -2.71 -0.95 -7.05
N THR A 161 -2.67 -1.55 -8.23
CA THR A 161 -3.23 -2.90 -8.45
C THR A 161 -2.46 -3.99 -7.70
N TYR A 162 -1.14 -3.98 -7.76
CA TYR A 162 -0.36 -4.98 -7.03
C TYR A 162 -0.21 -4.64 -5.53
N TRP A 163 -0.40 -3.37 -5.13
CA TRP A 163 -0.53 -3.01 -3.71
C TRP A 163 -1.77 -3.64 -3.09
N LEU A 164 -2.94 -3.48 -3.71
CA LEU A 164 -4.17 -4.15 -3.29
C LEU A 164 -3.96 -5.67 -3.20
N ALA A 165 -3.41 -6.28 -4.26
CA ALA A 165 -3.17 -7.72 -4.29
C ALA A 165 -2.28 -8.19 -3.13
N GLY A 166 -1.20 -7.48 -2.87
CA GLY A 166 -0.30 -7.78 -1.75
C GLY A 166 -0.96 -7.63 -0.38
N ALA A 167 -1.80 -6.61 -0.20
CA ALA A 167 -2.51 -6.38 1.05
C ALA A 167 -3.56 -7.47 1.32
N ILE A 168 -4.34 -7.84 0.31
CA ILE A 168 -5.32 -8.92 0.41
C ILE A 168 -4.65 -10.27 0.73
N GLU A 169 -3.54 -10.59 0.05
CA GLU A 169 -2.80 -11.82 0.30
C GLU A 169 -2.20 -11.87 1.72
N GLU A 170 -1.70 -10.73 2.22
CA GLU A 170 -1.20 -10.67 3.60
C GLU A 170 -2.33 -10.88 4.62
N ALA A 171 -3.50 -10.32 4.37
CA ALA A 171 -4.67 -10.53 5.21
C ALA A 171 -5.14 -12.00 5.21
N ILE A 172 -5.24 -12.63 4.04
CA ILE A 172 -5.59 -14.05 3.89
C ILE A 172 -4.61 -14.94 4.66
N ARG A 173 -3.31 -14.72 4.48
CA ARG A 173 -2.25 -15.46 5.19
C ARG A 173 -2.40 -15.40 6.70
N ASN A 174 -2.82 -14.26 7.23
CA ASN A 174 -3.00 -14.03 8.66
C ASN A 174 -4.44 -14.29 9.14
N LYS A 175 -5.34 -14.76 8.27
CA LYS A 175 -6.77 -15.00 8.56
C LYS A 175 -7.47 -13.73 9.08
N ILE A 176 -7.16 -12.60 8.48
CA ILE A 176 -7.72 -11.29 8.80
C ILE A 176 -8.78 -10.95 7.77
N LYS A 177 -9.94 -10.50 8.22
CA LYS A 177 -11.08 -10.13 7.35
C LYS A 177 -11.26 -8.63 7.17
N THR A 178 -10.67 -7.81 8.01
CA THR A 178 -10.75 -6.35 7.92
C THR A 178 -9.42 -5.77 7.47
N VAL A 179 -9.41 -5.10 6.33
CA VAL A 179 -8.22 -4.53 5.68
C VAL A 179 -8.42 -3.05 5.42
N PHE A 180 -7.42 -2.25 5.77
CA PHE A 180 -7.32 -0.85 5.38
C PHE A 180 -6.18 -0.66 4.39
N LEU A 181 -6.44 0.02 3.28
CA LEU A 181 -5.44 0.56 2.36
C LEU A 181 -5.36 2.06 2.56
N ILE A 182 -4.28 2.55 3.11
CA ILE A 182 -4.12 3.97 3.43
C ILE A 182 -2.95 4.56 2.67
N VAL A 183 -3.19 5.62 1.93
CA VAL A 183 -2.16 6.46 1.34
C VAL A 183 -1.80 7.54 2.35
N GLN A 184 -0.56 7.52 2.82
CA GLN A 184 -0.03 8.54 3.72
C GLN A 184 0.84 9.54 2.97
N GLU A 185 0.33 10.74 2.77
CA GLU A 185 1.04 11.81 2.07
C GLU A 185 1.81 12.73 3.04
N PHE A 186 3.06 13.04 2.67
CA PHE A 186 3.94 13.95 3.38
C PHE A 186 4.19 15.21 2.54
N HIS A 187 3.47 16.26 2.85
CA HIS A 187 3.59 17.52 2.13
C HIS A 187 4.72 18.41 2.69
N SER A 188 5.46 19.05 1.82
CA SER A 188 6.52 19.97 2.14
C SER A 188 6.61 21.09 1.11
N ASN A 189 7.45 22.08 1.36
CA ASN A 189 7.73 23.14 0.37
C ASN A 189 8.44 22.67 -0.90
N LYS A 190 8.86 21.41 -0.98
CA LYS A 190 9.43 20.77 -2.18
C LYS A 190 8.42 19.90 -2.92
N THR A 191 7.26 19.66 -2.34
CA THR A 191 6.23 18.84 -2.97
C THR A 191 5.62 19.60 -4.14
N ILE A 192 5.58 18.95 -5.31
CA ILE A 192 5.05 19.55 -6.54
C ILE A 192 3.55 19.33 -6.58
N ASN A 193 2.76 20.42 -6.57
CA ASN A 193 1.31 20.37 -6.57
C ASN A 193 0.73 19.49 -7.71
N GLN A 194 1.34 19.52 -8.89
CA GLN A 194 0.90 18.68 -10.01
C GLN A 194 0.97 17.18 -9.68
N LYS A 195 1.97 16.74 -8.89
CA LYS A 195 2.08 15.32 -8.46
C LYS A 195 1.02 14.96 -7.42
N ILE A 196 0.71 15.88 -6.50
CA ILE A 196 -0.37 15.70 -5.53
C ILE A 196 -1.70 15.51 -6.27
N THR A 197 -2.02 16.45 -7.19
CA THR A 197 -3.27 16.37 -7.97
C THR A 197 -3.34 15.07 -8.79
N LEU A 198 -2.23 14.65 -9.39
CA LEU A 198 -2.18 13.42 -10.16
C LEU A 198 -2.36 12.18 -9.27
N ASN A 199 -1.71 12.14 -8.10
CA ASN A 199 -1.89 11.05 -7.15
C ASN A 199 -3.35 10.97 -6.66
N ALA A 200 -3.96 12.10 -6.32
CA ALA A 200 -5.36 12.15 -5.93
C ALA A 200 -6.26 11.60 -7.05
N SER A 201 -6.09 12.07 -8.29
CA SER A 201 -6.87 11.58 -9.44
C SER A 201 -6.66 10.09 -9.72
N ASP A 202 -5.41 9.61 -9.66
CA ASP A 202 -5.09 8.18 -9.84
C ASP A 202 -5.72 7.32 -8.73
N PHE A 203 -5.73 7.83 -7.48
CA PHE A 203 -6.32 7.14 -6.34
C PHE A 203 -7.85 7.14 -6.40
N ASP A 204 -8.48 8.26 -6.75
CA ASP A 204 -9.93 8.35 -6.96
C ASP A 204 -10.39 7.37 -8.03
N TYR A 205 -9.68 7.32 -9.18
CA TYR A 205 -9.98 6.37 -10.24
C TYR A 205 -9.85 4.92 -9.77
N PHE A 206 -8.81 4.62 -8.99
CA PHE A 206 -8.61 3.29 -8.39
C PHE A 206 -9.75 2.94 -7.42
N VAL A 207 -10.16 3.86 -6.54
CA VAL A 207 -11.24 3.63 -5.57
C VAL A 207 -12.58 3.45 -6.28
N ARG A 208 -12.87 4.26 -7.29
CA ARG A 208 -14.06 4.10 -8.14
C ARG A 208 -14.09 2.71 -8.78
N PHE A 209 -12.96 2.29 -9.33
CA PHE A 209 -12.84 0.97 -9.96
C PHE A 209 -13.07 -0.18 -8.97
N ILE A 210 -12.38 -0.20 -7.84
CA ILE A 210 -12.51 -1.32 -6.87
C ILE A 210 -13.84 -1.33 -6.14
N SER A 211 -14.53 -0.19 -6.07
CA SER A 211 -15.88 -0.08 -5.47
C SER A 211 -17.02 -0.31 -6.47
N ASN A 212 -16.72 -0.64 -7.72
CA ASN A 212 -17.69 -0.73 -8.81
C ASN A 212 -18.54 0.54 -8.95
N GLY A 213 -17.90 1.72 -8.79
CA GLY A 213 -18.56 3.02 -8.89
C GLY A 213 -19.36 3.46 -7.66
N CYS A 214 -19.31 2.72 -6.55
CA CYS A 214 -20.00 3.14 -5.31
C CYS A 214 -19.37 4.38 -4.67
N TYR A 215 -18.08 4.60 -4.90
CA TYR A 215 -17.34 5.76 -4.44
C TYR A 215 -16.61 6.39 -5.63
N GLU A 216 -16.70 7.71 -5.79
CA GLU A 216 -16.09 8.43 -6.91
C GLU A 216 -14.82 9.18 -6.53
N ASN A 217 -14.79 9.74 -5.31
CA ASN A 217 -13.67 10.56 -4.82
C ASN A 217 -13.38 10.22 -3.37
N VAL A 218 -12.13 10.39 -2.97
CA VAL A 218 -11.67 10.25 -1.59
C VAL A 218 -11.20 11.60 -1.08
N SER A 219 -11.90 12.17 -0.13
CA SER A 219 -11.49 13.43 0.49
C SER A 219 -10.29 13.22 1.43
N ASN A 220 -9.48 14.26 1.60
CA ASN A 220 -8.38 14.20 2.55
C ASN A 220 -8.88 13.85 3.97
N ASN A 221 -8.21 12.91 4.61
CA ASN A 221 -8.57 12.39 5.93
C ASN A 221 -9.96 11.74 6.00
N GLU A 222 -10.43 11.20 4.90
CA GLU A 222 -11.62 10.37 4.79
C GLU A 222 -11.23 8.90 4.67
N ILE A 223 -12.09 8.01 5.15
CA ILE A 223 -11.97 6.56 4.98
C ILE A 223 -13.30 6.05 4.45
N LEU A 224 -13.26 5.43 3.30
CA LEU A 224 -14.41 4.85 2.61
C LEU A 224 -14.45 3.34 2.81
N GLY A 225 -15.63 2.77 2.86
CA GLY A 225 -15.82 1.32 2.99
C GLY A 225 -16.92 0.93 3.99
N PRO A 226 -17.18 -0.38 4.16
CA PRO A 226 -16.46 -1.47 3.53
C PRO A 226 -16.76 -1.60 2.03
N ILE A 227 -15.71 -1.85 1.25
CA ILE A 227 -15.81 -2.13 -0.18
C ILE A 227 -15.87 -3.64 -0.36
N ASN A 228 -16.96 -4.14 -0.93
CA ASN A 228 -17.15 -5.55 -1.24
C ASN A 228 -17.22 -5.71 -2.75
N ASN A 229 -16.28 -6.44 -3.32
CA ASN A 229 -16.27 -6.80 -4.73
C ASN A 229 -15.89 -8.28 -4.91
N GLN A 230 -15.86 -8.77 -6.15
CA GLN A 230 -15.51 -10.16 -6.43
C GLN A 230 -14.10 -10.53 -5.93
N TYR A 231 -13.17 -9.59 -5.93
CA TYR A 231 -11.80 -9.80 -5.46
C TYR A 231 -11.69 -9.82 -3.92
N THR A 232 -12.57 -9.08 -3.23
CA THR A 232 -12.53 -8.94 -1.76
C THR A 232 -13.57 -9.78 -1.02
N LYS A 233 -14.21 -10.76 -1.67
CA LYS A 233 -15.42 -11.51 -1.23
C LYS A 233 -15.56 -11.79 0.27
N GLU A 234 -14.47 -12.04 0.96
CA GLU A 234 -14.45 -12.37 2.41
C GLU A 234 -13.74 -11.30 3.25
N ILE A 235 -13.41 -10.17 2.64
CA ILE A 235 -12.63 -9.09 3.26
C ILE A 235 -13.41 -7.80 3.21
N ASP A 236 -13.64 -7.20 4.36
CA ASP A 236 -14.12 -5.83 4.52
C ASP A 236 -12.96 -4.89 4.22
N LEU A 237 -12.92 -4.33 3.01
CA LEU A 237 -11.88 -3.43 2.56
C LEU A 237 -12.28 -1.97 2.83
N TYR A 238 -11.40 -1.23 3.49
CA TYR A 238 -11.50 0.22 3.70
C TYR A 238 -10.35 0.92 2.99
N VAL A 239 -10.59 2.11 2.44
CA VAL A 239 -9.58 2.89 1.70
C VAL A 239 -9.59 4.36 2.14
N GLY A 240 -8.43 5.00 2.16
CA GLY A 240 -8.29 6.40 2.54
C GLY A 240 -6.89 6.97 2.33
#